data_7e5144b55b24f793d424b609c1a177b9
#
_entry.id   7e5144b55b24f793d424b609c1a177b9
#
_cell.length_a   1.000
_cell.length_b   1.000
_cell.length_c   1.000
_cell.angle_alpha   90.00
_cell.angle_beta   90.00
_cell.angle_gamma   90.00
#
_symmetry.space_group_name_H-M   'P 1'
#
loop_
_entity.id
_entity.type
_entity.pdbx_description
1 polymer ?
#
loop_
_entity_poly.entity_id
_entity_poly.type
_entity_poly.pdbx_seq_one_letter_code
_entity_poly.pdbx_strand_id
1 'polypeptide(L)'
;MEQSQHNTKTKTKIVCTLGPATNSLLQVKALIENGMTVARLNLSHGTIDDHKQSVNLVRTASKDLGQPVGIMVDIPGKKYRTGDTVPEIINIDLNSQIRLTSANITGSPKIVPVQPSGIHRDAKPGKIIANADGLVNVKVLEVLGEDLYFEAITPGQISKGRGVNVAGVIPTGEFLDETNEIAITFASEHKADFVAISSVGSASHVESIKEQISELNINPAIISKIETAEGIRQFKSILAVSDGIMVARGDMGVEVDLAEVPTIQKRLIRASNIAGKPVITATQMLESMIEVPNPTRAEASDVATAVYDGADAVMLSACLLYTSDAADDSL
;
A
#
# COMPACT_ATOMS: atom_id res chain seq x y z
N MET A 1 -1.49 31.90 32.45
CA MET A 1 -1.12 32.15 31.05
C MET A 1 -2.04 31.28 30.20
N GLU A 2 -3.08 31.88 29.65
CA GLU A 2 -4.00 31.18 28.76
C GLU A 2 -3.24 30.84 27.45
N GLN A 3 -3.04 29.55 27.21
CA GLN A 3 -2.62 29.09 25.90
C GLN A 3 -3.78 29.34 24.93
N SER A 4 -3.68 30.39 24.14
CA SER A 4 -4.56 30.61 23.00
C SER A 4 -4.45 29.39 22.09
N GLN A 5 -5.44 28.54 22.09
CA GLN A 5 -5.62 27.50 21.07
C GLN A 5 -5.77 28.19 19.71
N HIS A 6 -4.64 28.44 19.05
CA HIS A 6 -4.64 28.71 17.65
C HIS A 6 -5.00 27.41 16.93
N ASN A 7 -6.29 27.22 16.73
CA ASN A 7 -6.84 26.17 15.87
C ASN A 7 -6.53 26.54 14.39
N THR A 8 -5.24 26.59 14.05
CA THR A 8 -4.79 26.71 12.67
C THR A 8 -5.04 25.37 12.01
N LYS A 9 -6.19 25.24 11.34
CA LYS A 9 -6.46 24.08 10.46
C LYS A 9 -5.26 23.92 9.54
N THR A 10 -4.48 22.86 9.78
CA THR A 10 -3.35 22.52 8.92
C THR A 10 -3.83 22.34 7.49
N LYS A 11 -3.16 22.96 6.54
CA LYS A 11 -3.55 22.87 5.12
C LYS A 11 -3.29 21.49 4.57
N THR A 12 -2.10 20.93 4.80
CA THR A 12 -1.76 19.54 4.43
C THR A 12 -2.48 18.57 5.36
N LYS A 13 -3.16 17.60 4.79
CA LYS A 13 -3.93 16.60 5.53
C LYS A 13 -3.06 15.43 5.96
N ILE A 14 -3.48 14.73 7.01
CA ILE A 14 -2.80 13.55 7.51
C ILE A 14 -3.72 12.35 7.33
N VAL A 15 -3.24 11.40 6.52
CA VAL A 15 -3.86 10.08 6.36
C VAL A 15 -3.16 9.12 7.30
N CYS A 16 -3.90 8.43 8.17
CA CYS A 16 -3.36 7.43 9.09
C CYS A 16 -3.87 6.05 8.74
N THR A 17 -2.96 5.10 8.54
CA THR A 17 -3.34 3.69 8.39
C THR A 17 -3.61 3.09 9.76
N LEU A 18 -4.82 2.54 9.94
CA LEU A 18 -5.20 1.87 11.18
C LEU A 18 -4.84 0.38 11.14
N GLY A 19 -4.49 -0.15 12.30
CA GLY A 19 -4.11 -1.55 12.47
C GLY A 19 -4.02 -1.96 13.94
N PRO A 20 -3.34 -3.05 14.26
CA PRO A 20 -3.32 -3.62 15.61
C PRO A 20 -2.94 -2.62 16.72
N ALA A 21 -1.95 -1.74 16.49
CA ALA A 21 -1.51 -0.75 17.46
C ALA A 21 -2.46 0.45 17.62
N THR A 22 -3.53 0.54 16.84
CA THR A 22 -4.50 1.66 16.84
C THR A 22 -5.94 1.17 16.97
N ASN A 23 -6.15 0.06 17.68
CA ASN A 23 -7.43 -0.66 17.77
C ASN A 23 -8.32 -0.28 18.96
N SER A 24 -8.03 0.83 19.64
CA SER A 24 -8.84 1.33 20.76
C SER A 24 -9.40 2.72 20.50
N LEU A 25 -10.54 3.03 21.15
CA LEU A 25 -11.17 4.34 21.01
C LEU A 25 -10.25 5.47 21.49
N LEU A 26 -9.47 5.22 22.55
CA LEU A 26 -8.53 6.19 23.09
C LEU A 26 -7.44 6.54 22.07
N GLN A 27 -6.84 5.54 21.46
CA GLN A 27 -5.81 5.73 20.43
C GLN A 27 -6.35 6.45 19.20
N VAL A 28 -7.54 6.06 18.72
CA VAL A 28 -8.15 6.74 17.57
C VAL A 28 -8.50 8.20 17.89
N LYS A 29 -8.98 8.51 19.10
CA LYS A 29 -9.18 9.90 19.54
C LYS A 29 -7.87 10.67 19.56
N ALA A 30 -6.81 10.10 20.11
CA ALA A 30 -5.49 10.72 20.12
C ALA A 30 -4.98 11.01 18.70
N LEU A 31 -5.17 10.12 17.75
CA LEU A 31 -4.81 10.37 16.33
C LEU A 31 -5.59 11.56 15.76
N ILE A 32 -6.89 11.65 16.03
CA ILE A 32 -7.74 12.76 15.53
C ILE A 32 -7.29 14.09 16.17
N GLU A 33 -7.07 14.12 17.48
CA GLU A 33 -6.59 15.30 18.21
C GLU A 33 -5.21 15.78 17.72
N ASN A 34 -4.36 14.83 17.26
CA ASN A 34 -3.06 15.12 16.67
C ASN A 34 -3.09 15.36 15.16
N GLY A 35 -4.29 15.48 14.56
CA GLY A 35 -4.45 15.99 13.20
C GLY A 35 -4.80 14.94 12.14
N MET A 36 -5.12 13.70 12.50
CA MET A 36 -5.67 12.74 11.54
C MET A 36 -6.95 13.26 10.92
N THR A 37 -6.99 13.35 9.59
CA THR A 37 -8.16 13.79 8.84
C THR A 37 -8.78 12.68 8.00
N VAL A 38 -8.00 11.63 7.69
CA VAL A 38 -8.47 10.45 6.96
C VAL A 38 -7.91 9.21 7.63
N ALA A 39 -8.77 8.27 7.95
CA ALA A 39 -8.42 6.94 8.44
C ALA A 39 -8.38 5.98 7.25
N ARG A 40 -7.21 5.37 6.97
CA ARG A 40 -7.02 4.37 5.91
C ARG A 40 -7.14 2.96 6.47
N LEU A 41 -7.96 2.14 5.82
CA LEU A 41 -8.12 0.72 6.06
C LEU A 41 -7.50 -0.05 4.90
N ASN A 42 -6.43 -0.80 5.16
CA ASN A 42 -5.73 -1.57 4.14
C ASN A 42 -6.28 -3.00 4.07
N LEU A 43 -7.18 -3.27 3.16
CA LEU A 43 -7.84 -4.58 3.04
C LEU A 43 -6.94 -5.69 2.46
N SER A 44 -5.68 -5.38 2.17
CA SER A 44 -4.66 -6.42 1.88
C SER A 44 -4.22 -7.19 3.13
N HIS A 45 -4.54 -6.73 4.33
CA HIS A 45 -4.14 -7.29 5.62
C HIS A 45 -5.29 -7.26 6.62
N GLY A 46 -5.24 -8.13 7.63
CA GLY A 46 -6.30 -8.23 8.63
C GLY A 46 -7.55 -8.95 8.13
N THR A 47 -8.58 -8.97 8.94
CA THR A 47 -9.89 -9.57 8.61
C THR A 47 -10.93 -8.47 8.35
N ILE A 48 -12.00 -8.82 7.68
CA ILE A 48 -13.15 -7.91 7.48
C ILE A 48 -13.72 -7.43 8.82
N ASP A 49 -13.73 -8.27 9.84
CA ASP A 49 -14.23 -7.88 11.16
C ASP A 49 -13.31 -6.89 11.88
N ASP A 50 -11.99 -7.01 11.74
CA ASP A 50 -11.04 -6.01 12.25
C ASP A 50 -11.29 -4.64 11.59
N HIS A 51 -11.54 -4.63 10.30
CA HIS A 51 -11.83 -3.40 9.56
C HIS A 51 -13.19 -2.79 9.95
N LYS A 52 -14.22 -3.62 10.19
CA LYS A 52 -15.51 -3.15 10.73
C LYS A 52 -15.35 -2.49 12.10
N GLN A 53 -14.54 -3.12 12.97
CA GLN A 53 -14.23 -2.54 14.27
C GLN A 53 -13.54 -1.19 14.11
N SER A 54 -12.54 -1.09 13.24
CA SER A 54 -11.82 0.17 12.97
C SER A 54 -12.76 1.28 12.47
N VAL A 55 -13.67 0.98 11.53
CA VAL A 55 -14.68 1.95 11.08
C VAL A 55 -15.53 2.46 12.26
N ASN A 56 -16.01 1.55 13.10
CA ASN A 56 -16.85 1.91 14.25
C ASN A 56 -16.10 2.81 15.23
N LEU A 57 -14.83 2.50 15.51
CA LEU A 57 -13.96 3.32 16.37
C LEU A 57 -13.77 4.73 15.79
N VAL A 58 -13.48 4.85 14.50
CA VAL A 58 -13.31 6.16 13.83
C VAL A 58 -14.61 6.97 13.87
N ARG A 59 -15.74 6.37 13.51
CA ARG A 59 -17.05 7.08 13.51
C ARG A 59 -17.44 7.52 14.93
N THR A 60 -17.17 6.70 15.94
CA THR A 60 -17.41 7.05 17.37
C THR A 60 -16.49 8.17 17.81
N ALA A 61 -15.19 8.06 17.58
CA ALA A 61 -14.21 9.08 17.98
C ALA A 61 -14.47 10.43 17.28
N SER A 62 -14.76 10.40 15.98
CA SER A 62 -15.12 11.58 15.17
C SER A 62 -16.35 12.30 15.76
N LYS A 63 -17.38 11.53 16.12
CA LYS A 63 -18.61 12.07 16.74
C LYS A 63 -18.33 12.68 18.11
N ASP A 64 -17.62 11.96 18.98
CA ASP A 64 -17.31 12.41 20.34
C ASP A 64 -16.48 13.70 20.36
N LEU A 65 -15.54 13.84 19.42
CA LEU A 65 -14.68 15.02 19.31
C LEU A 65 -15.30 16.16 18.47
N GLY A 66 -16.39 15.90 17.77
CA GLY A 66 -16.99 16.86 16.84
C GLY A 66 -16.07 17.21 15.65
N GLN A 67 -15.13 16.32 15.32
CA GLN A 67 -14.16 16.50 14.23
C GLN A 67 -14.42 15.48 13.11
N PRO A 68 -14.74 15.92 11.88
CA PRO A 68 -14.99 15.00 10.77
C PRO A 68 -13.69 14.29 10.34
N VAL A 69 -13.77 12.96 10.18
CA VAL A 69 -12.70 12.11 9.69
C VAL A 69 -13.23 11.27 8.53
N GLY A 70 -12.56 11.35 7.38
CA GLY A 70 -12.89 10.55 6.21
C GLY A 70 -12.42 9.10 6.37
N ILE A 71 -13.17 8.16 5.81
CA ILE A 71 -12.78 6.73 5.73
C ILE A 71 -12.25 6.46 4.32
N MET A 72 -11.03 5.98 4.23
CA MET A 72 -10.40 5.50 2.99
C MET A 72 -10.28 3.98 3.04
N VAL A 73 -10.94 3.29 2.12
CA VAL A 73 -10.76 1.85 1.91
C VAL A 73 -9.72 1.67 0.80
N ASP A 74 -8.59 1.06 1.15
CA ASP A 74 -7.52 0.73 0.21
C ASP A 74 -7.75 -0.71 -0.25
N ILE A 75 -8.18 -0.85 -1.51
CA ILE A 75 -8.50 -2.13 -2.10
C ILE A 75 -7.23 -2.80 -2.62
N PRO A 76 -7.06 -4.10 -2.39
CA PRO A 76 -5.89 -4.82 -2.87
C PRO A 76 -5.84 -4.79 -4.39
N GLY A 77 -4.67 -4.46 -4.93
CA GLY A 77 -4.44 -4.61 -6.36
C GLY A 77 -4.07 -6.04 -6.69
N LYS A 78 -4.01 -6.32 -7.97
CA LYS A 78 -3.56 -7.61 -8.45
C LYS A 78 -2.06 -7.78 -8.18
N LYS A 79 -1.73 -8.61 -7.22
CA LYS A 79 -0.35 -8.94 -6.83
C LYS A 79 -0.18 -10.45 -6.69
N TYR A 80 0.92 -10.97 -7.21
CA TYR A 80 1.36 -12.32 -6.84
C TYR A 80 1.82 -12.32 -5.38
N ARG A 81 1.46 -13.39 -4.66
CA ARG A 81 1.86 -13.60 -3.28
C ARG A 81 2.34 -15.03 -3.07
N THR A 82 3.30 -15.20 -2.19
CA THR A 82 3.76 -16.52 -1.76
C THR A 82 2.66 -17.24 -0.99
N GLY A 83 2.48 -18.52 -1.29
CA GLY A 83 1.55 -19.41 -0.57
C GLY A 83 2.17 -20.06 0.67
N ASP A 84 1.48 -21.09 1.19
CA ASP A 84 1.92 -21.84 2.36
C ASP A 84 3.18 -22.66 2.09
N THR A 85 4.09 -22.69 3.06
CA THR A 85 5.32 -23.49 3.00
C THR A 85 5.58 -24.21 4.33
N VAL A 86 6.32 -25.31 4.26
CA VAL A 86 6.86 -26.01 5.43
C VAL A 86 8.37 -26.13 5.27
N PRO A 87 9.18 -25.49 6.16
CA PRO A 87 8.75 -24.62 7.27
C PRO A 87 8.06 -23.33 6.80
N GLU A 88 7.35 -22.63 7.70
CA GLU A 88 6.64 -21.37 7.40
C GLU A 88 7.56 -20.25 6.90
N ILE A 89 8.82 -20.27 7.32
CA ILE A 89 9.88 -19.37 6.88
C ILE A 89 10.95 -20.19 6.18
N ILE A 90 11.24 -19.86 4.93
CA ILE A 90 12.31 -20.46 4.14
C ILE A 90 13.48 -19.48 4.08
N ASN A 91 14.66 -19.91 4.55
CA ASN A 91 15.88 -19.16 4.38
C ASN A 91 16.42 -19.37 2.95
N ILE A 92 16.77 -18.29 2.31
CA ILE A 92 17.28 -18.24 0.94
C ILE A 92 18.74 -17.77 1.01
N ASP A 93 19.65 -18.65 0.63
CA ASP A 93 21.06 -18.31 0.52
C ASP A 93 21.38 -17.71 -0.86
N LEU A 94 22.39 -16.86 -0.93
CA LEU A 94 22.90 -16.33 -2.20
C LEU A 94 23.24 -17.47 -3.16
N ASN A 95 22.87 -17.33 -4.43
CA ASN A 95 23.05 -18.31 -5.52
C ASN A 95 22.29 -19.64 -5.32
N SER A 96 21.42 -19.75 -4.32
CA SER A 96 20.56 -20.92 -4.19
C SER A 96 19.54 -20.98 -5.33
N GLN A 97 19.26 -22.19 -5.84
CA GLN A 97 18.25 -22.42 -6.86
C GLN A 97 16.97 -22.96 -6.23
N ILE A 98 15.88 -22.32 -6.54
CA ILE A 98 14.55 -22.60 -5.99
C ILE A 98 13.54 -22.55 -7.14
N ARG A 99 12.41 -23.25 -6.95
CA ARG A 99 11.29 -23.26 -7.88
C ARG A 99 10.12 -22.44 -7.34
N LEU A 100 9.62 -21.46 -8.09
CA LEU A 100 8.28 -20.93 -7.90
C LEU A 100 7.29 -21.75 -8.73
N THR A 101 6.12 -22.05 -8.18
CA THR A 101 5.08 -22.80 -8.87
C THR A 101 3.73 -22.12 -8.75
N SER A 102 2.94 -22.15 -9.83
CA SER A 102 1.53 -21.73 -9.81
C SER A 102 0.59 -22.81 -9.24
N ALA A 103 1.10 -24.00 -8.93
CA ALA A 103 0.29 -25.07 -8.36
C ALA A 103 -0.17 -24.71 -6.94
N ASN A 104 -1.42 -25.06 -6.62
CA ASN A 104 -1.98 -24.90 -5.27
C ASN A 104 -1.53 -26.04 -4.37
N ILE A 105 -0.32 -25.92 -3.84
CA ILE A 105 0.32 -26.93 -2.96
C ILE A 105 0.89 -26.25 -1.72
N THR A 106 1.17 -27.04 -0.69
CA THR A 106 2.08 -26.60 0.39
C THR A 106 3.51 -26.74 -0.11
N GLY A 107 4.26 -25.66 -0.06
CA GLY A 107 5.63 -25.59 -0.54
C GLY A 107 6.64 -26.23 0.42
N SER A 108 7.90 -26.17 0.03
CA SER A 108 9.06 -26.70 0.76
C SER A 108 10.25 -25.74 0.61
N PRO A 109 11.40 -25.97 1.27
CA PRO A 109 12.58 -25.13 1.11
C PRO A 109 13.08 -24.97 -0.33
N LYS A 110 12.64 -25.82 -1.25
CA LYS A 110 13.04 -25.76 -2.67
C LYS A 110 11.89 -25.41 -3.61
N ILE A 111 10.67 -25.29 -3.11
CA ILE A 111 9.46 -25.06 -3.92
C ILE A 111 8.57 -24.07 -3.19
N VAL A 112 8.37 -22.91 -3.78
CA VAL A 112 7.51 -21.87 -3.23
C VAL A 112 6.28 -21.72 -4.13
N PRO A 113 5.07 -22.00 -3.63
CA PRO A 113 3.85 -21.74 -4.37
C PRO A 113 3.59 -20.24 -4.44
N VAL A 114 3.03 -19.77 -5.55
CA VAL A 114 2.67 -18.37 -5.79
C VAL A 114 1.25 -18.29 -6.32
N GLN A 115 0.45 -17.41 -5.73
CA GLN A 115 -0.93 -17.16 -6.10
C GLN A 115 -1.18 -15.67 -6.35
N PRO A 116 -2.15 -15.31 -7.21
CA PRO A 116 -2.89 -16.19 -8.10
C PRO A 116 -1.98 -16.89 -9.12
N SER A 117 -2.49 -17.92 -9.79
CA SER A 117 -1.74 -18.63 -10.85
C SER A 117 -1.45 -17.69 -12.04
N GLY A 118 -0.35 -17.93 -12.75
CA GLY A 118 -0.04 -17.18 -13.98
C GLY A 118 1.31 -16.50 -14.01
N ILE A 119 2.05 -16.47 -12.90
CA ILE A 119 3.39 -15.84 -12.86
C ILE A 119 4.35 -16.38 -13.94
N HIS A 120 4.19 -17.62 -14.35
CA HIS A 120 4.98 -18.26 -15.43
C HIS A 120 4.72 -17.62 -16.81
N ARG A 121 3.57 -16.96 -17.02
CA ARG A 121 3.25 -16.24 -18.25
C ARG A 121 3.90 -14.85 -18.26
N ASP A 122 4.03 -14.26 -17.09
CA ASP A 122 4.47 -12.88 -16.91
C ASP A 122 5.97 -12.78 -16.71
N ALA A 123 6.59 -13.79 -16.11
CA ALA A 123 8.04 -13.85 -15.91
C ALA A 123 8.74 -14.58 -17.06
N LYS A 124 9.87 -14.03 -17.52
CA LYS A 124 10.70 -14.62 -18.59
C LYS A 124 12.12 -14.84 -18.09
N PRO A 125 12.89 -15.77 -18.68
CA PRO A 125 14.29 -15.94 -18.37
C PRO A 125 15.06 -14.62 -18.41
N GLY A 126 15.89 -14.38 -17.41
CA GLY A 126 16.67 -13.15 -17.23
C GLY A 126 15.94 -12.04 -16.46
N LYS A 127 14.61 -12.10 -16.27
CA LYS A 127 13.88 -11.16 -15.44
C LYS A 127 14.21 -11.33 -13.96
N ILE A 128 14.17 -10.22 -13.24
CA ILE A 128 14.29 -10.21 -11.79
C ILE A 128 12.87 -10.23 -11.19
N ILE A 129 12.70 -11.07 -10.19
CA ILE A 129 11.53 -11.12 -9.33
C ILE A 129 11.96 -10.62 -7.96
N ALA A 130 11.23 -9.65 -7.43
CA ALA A 130 11.42 -9.15 -6.08
C ALA A 130 10.36 -9.74 -5.14
N ASN A 131 10.79 -10.26 -4.01
CA ASN A 131 9.93 -10.76 -2.94
C ASN A 131 10.13 -9.95 -1.66
N ALA A 132 9.13 -9.91 -0.80
CA ALA A 132 9.17 -9.20 0.47
C ALA A 132 9.68 -7.74 0.32
N ASP A 133 9.00 -6.97 -0.54
CA ASP A 133 9.30 -5.55 -0.81
C ASP A 133 10.75 -5.30 -1.27
N GLY A 134 11.30 -6.24 -2.03
CA GLY A 134 12.64 -6.14 -2.60
C GLY A 134 13.77 -6.67 -1.70
N LEU A 135 13.45 -7.19 -0.52
CA LEU A 135 14.46 -7.77 0.38
C LEU A 135 15.08 -9.04 -0.19
N VAL A 136 14.30 -9.84 -0.93
CA VAL A 136 14.78 -11.04 -1.62
C VAL A 136 14.59 -10.85 -3.11
N ASN A 137 15.69 -10.78 -3.86
CA ASN A 137 15.66 -10.67 -5.31
C ASN A 137 16.17 -11.96 -5.92
N VAL A 138 15.47 -12.44 -6.94
CA VAL A 138 15.79 -13.67 -7.65
C VAL A 138 15.77 -13.45 -9.15
N LYS A 139 16.66 -14.10 -9.88
CA LYS A 139 16.74 -14.04 -11.33
C LYS A 139 16.13 -15.31 -11.93
N VAL A 140 15.16 -15.15 -12.80
CA VAL A 140 14.56 -16.27 -13.53
C VAL A 140 15.59 -16.88 -14.47
N LEU A 141 15.85 -18.17 -14.31
CA LEU A 141 16.74 -18.96 -15.16
C LEU A 141 15.96 -19.59 -16.30
N GLU A 142 14.84 -20.24 -15.98
CA GLU A 142 14.04 -21.03 -16.90
C GLU A 142 12.56 -21.04 -16.51
N VAL A 143 11.68 -21.22 -17.46
CA VAL A 143 10.23 -21.41 -17.28
C VAL A 143 9.85 -22.73 -17.92
N LEU A 144 9.34 -23.68 -17.14
CA LEU A 144 8.92 -25.01 -17.58
C LEU A 144 7.47 -25.26 -17.14
N GLY A 145 6.54 -25.20 -18.11
CA GLY A 145 5.12 -25.28 -17.81
C GLY A 145 4.66 -24.16 -16.90
N GLU A 146 4.13 -24.50 -15.73
CA GLU A 146 3.69 -23.53 -14.71
C GLU A 146 4.75 -23.21 -13.64
N ASP A 147 5.96 -23.76 -13.81
CA ASP A 147 7.06 -23.62 -12.87
C ASP A 147 8.11 -22.63 -13.41
N LEU A 148 8.64 -21.80 -12.50
CA LEU A 148 9.80 -20.96 -12.74
C LEU A 148 10.98 -21.44 -11.89
N TYR A 149 12.10 -21.66 -12.54
CA TYR A 149 13.37 -21.91 -11.86
C TYR A 149 14.14 -20.61 -11.78
N PHE A 150 14.62 -20.29 -10.60
CA PHE A 150 15.34 -19.05 -10.36
C PHE A 150 16.58 -19.26 -9.49
N GLU A 151 17.49 -18.29 -9.55
CA GLU A 151 18.66 -18.18 -8.71
C GLU A 151 18.56 -16.94 -7.84
N ALA A 152 18.83 -17.10 -6.55
CA ALA A 152 18.81 -15.98 -5.62
C ALA A 152 20.01 -15.05 -5.84
N ILE A 153 19.73 -13.77 -6.07
CA ILE A 153 20.76 -12.72 -6.22
C ILE A 153 20.92 -11.89 -4.94
N THR A 154 20.00 -12.03 -3.99
CA THR A 154 20.18 -11.57 -2.61
C THR A 154 19.77 -12.67 -1.64
N PRO A 155 20.48 -12.85 -0.50
CA PRO A 155 20.02 -13.74 0.55
C PRO A 155 18.84 -13.12 1.31
N GLY A 156 18.06 -13.96 2.00
CA GLY A 156 16.96 -13.47 2.82
C GLY A 156 15.98 -14.56 3.24
N GLN A 157 14.74 -14.17 3.51
CA GLN A 157 13.69 -15.07 3.97
C GLN A 157 12.43 -14.92 3.13
N ILE A 158 11.80 -16.03 2.79
CA ILE A 158 10.48 -16.09 2.16
C ILE A 158 9.50 -16.67 3.17
N SER A 159 8.34 -16.02 3.33
CA SER A 159 7.23 -16.50 4.17
C SER A 159 5.91 -16.32 3.43
N LYS A 160 4.83 -16.94 3.92
CA LYS A 160 3.48 -16.82 3.36
C LYS A 160 3.00 -15.37 3.23
N GLY A 161 2.25 -15.09 2.18
CA GLY A 161 1.54 -13.82 1.96
C GLY A 161 2.43 -12.67 1.49
N ARG A 162 3.74 -12.88 1.32
CA ARG A 162 4.64 -11.84 0.84
C ARG A 162 4.42 -11.56 -0.64
N GLY A 163 4.47 -10.26 -1.00
CA GLY A 163 4.38 -9.82 -2.39
C GLY A 163 5.51 -10.41 -3.25
N VAL A 164 5.15 -10.82 -4.47
CA VAL A 164 6.06 -11.31 -5.49
C VAL A 164 5.90 -10.44 -6.72
N ASN A 165 6.84 -9.54 -6.97
CA ASN A 165 6.78 -8.57 -8.06
C ASN A 165 7.71 -9.01 -9.20
N VAL A 166 7.16 -9.07 -10.40
CA VAL A 166 7.94 -9.23 -11.64
C VAL A 166 8.21 -7.86 -12.21
N ALA A 167 9.44 -7.39 -12.19
CA ALA A 167 9.80 -6.02 -12.54
C ALA A 167 9.20 -5.57 -13.90
N GLY A 168 8.42 -4.49 -13.87
CA GLY A 168 7.79 -3.88 -15.03
C GLY A 168 6.61 -4.67 -15.62
N VAL A 169 6.01 -5.59 -14.85
CA VAL A 169 4.89 -6.42 -15.29
C VAL A 169 3.73 -6.32 -14.31
N ILE A 170 2.54 -6.03 -14.84
CA ILE A 170 1.29 -6.17 -14.09
C ILE A 170 0.80 -7.62 -14.28
N PRO A 171 0.42 -8.33 -13.21
CA PRO A 171 -0.08 -9.69 -13.32
C PRO A 171 -1.20 -9.82 -14.36
N THR A 172 -1.08 -10.79 -15.29
CA THR A 172 -2.10 -11.07 -16.31
C THR A 172 -3.42 -11.55 -15.71
N GLY A 173 -4.54 -11.26 -16.39
CA GLY A 173 -5.93 -11.61 -16.02
C GLY A 173 -6.75 -10.37 -15.70
N GLU A 174 -8.00 -10.56 -15.31
CA GLU A 174 -8.92 -9.47 -14.98
C GLU A 174 -8.39 -8.66 -13.78
N PHE A 175 -8.51 -7.33 -13.87
CA PHE A 175 -8.07 -6.44 -12.79
C PHE A 175 -8.99 -6.55 -11.57
N LEU A 176 -10.28 -6.70 -11.83
CA LEU A 176 -11.28 -7.03 -10.83
C LEU A 176 -11.25 -8.54 -10.55
N ASP A 177 -11.00 -8.91 -9.33
CA ASP A 177 -11.09 -10.27 -8.80
C ASP A 177 -11.99 -10.30 -7.56
N GLU A 178 -12.28 -11.49 -7.06
CA GLU A 178 -13.13 -11.70 -5.87
C GLU A 178 -12.67 -10.88 -4.66
N THR A 179 -11.36 -10.70 -4.49
CA THR A 179 -10.80 -9.92 -3.38
C THR A 179 -11.15 -8.43 -3.52
N ASN A 180 -11.09 -7.90 -4.73
CA ASN A 180 -11.51 -6.53 -5.02
C ASN A 180 -13.01 -6.36 -4.84
N GLU A 181 -13.82 -7.32 -5.27
CA GLU A 181 -15.29 -7.28 -5.09
C GLU A 181 -15.68 -7.23 -3.60
N ILE A 182 -15.05 -8.07 -2.77
CA ILE A 182 -15.23 -8.04 -1.31
C ILE A 182 -14.88 -6.67 -0.75
N ALA A 183 -13.75 -6.10 -1.17
CA ALA A 183 -13.30 -4.81 -0.67
C ALA A 183 -14.20 -3.63 -1.11
N ILE A 184 -14.72 -3.66 -2.34
CA ILE A 184 -15.67 -2.68 -2.85
C ILE A 184 -17.02 -2.79 -2.14
N THR A 185 -17.49 -4.03 -1.89
CA THR A 185 -18.69 -4.28 -1.09
C THR A 185 -18.53 -3.72 0.32
N PHE A 186 -17.39 -3.97 0.97
CA PHE A 186 -17.06 -3.39 2.26
C PHE A 186 -17.08 -1.85 2.23
N ALA A 187 -16.50 -1.24 1.21
CA ALA A 187 -16.51 0.22 1.06
C ALA A 187 -17.94 0.77 0.94
N SER A 188 -18.82 0.04 0.23
CA SER A 188 -20.24 0.39 0.11
C SER A 188 -20.99 0.29 1.43
N GLU A 189 -20.89 -0.86 2.11
CA GLU A 189 -21.60 -1.11 3.38
C GLU A 189 -21.23 -0.07 4.45
N HIS A 190 -19.97 0.35 4.46
CA HIS A 190 -19.44 1.29 5.44
C HIS A 190 -19.40 2.75 4.99
N LYS A 191 -19.97 3.04 3.81
CA LYS A 191 -20.04 4.41 3.24
C LYS A 191 -18.66 5.08 3.28
N ALA A 192 -17.69 4.45 2.64
CA ALA A 192 -16.34 4.98 2.51
C ALA A 192 -16.38 6.32 1.76
N ASP A 193 -15.58 7.27 2.23
CA ASP A 193 -15.44 8.59 1.59
C ASP A 193 -14.46 8.51 0.41
N PHE A 194 -13.49 7.59 0.50
CA PHE A 194 -12.45 7.36 -0.51
C PHE A 194 -12.26 5.86 -0.76
N VAL A 195 -12.00 5.51 -2.00
CA VAL A 195 -11.50 4.19 -2.39
C VAL A 195 -10.13 4.37 -3.05
N ALA A 196 -9.09 3.82 -2.43
CA ALA A 196 -7.74 3.80 -2.99
C ALA A 196 -7.53 2.49 -3.75
N ILE A 197 -7.09 2.58 -5.00
CA ILE A 197 -6.91 1.42 -5.89
C ILE A 197 -5.43 1.10 -6.00
N SER A 198 -5.02 -0.09 -5.54
CA SER A 198 -3.63 -0.54 -5.65
C SER A 198 -3.28 -1.03 -7.06
N SER A 199 -2.01 -0.95 -7.41
CA SER A 199 -1.41 -1.49 -8.63
C SER A 199 -2.08 -1.02 -9.93
N VAL A 200 -2.55 0.23 -9.97
CA VAL A 200 -3.16 0.81 -11.17
C VAL A 200 -2.11 0.93 -12.27
N GLY A 201 -2.37 0.31 -13.42
CA GLY A 201 -1.49 0.35 -14.58
C GLY A 201 -2.09 1.03 -15.82
N SER A 202 -3.41 1.27 -15.82
CA SER A 202 -4.09 1.90 -16.96
C SER A 202 -5.36 2.64 -16.51
N ALA A 203 -5.89 3.52 -17.37
CA ALA A 203 -7.17 4.17 -17.15
C ALA A 203 -8.32 3.15 -17.05
N SER A 204 -8.29 2.08 -17.85
CA SER A 204 -9.32 1.03 -17.83
C SER A 204 -9.43 0.32 -16.48
N HIS A 205 -8.33 0.18 -15.72
CA HIS A 205 -8.38 -0.37 -14.35
C HIS A 205 -9.22 0.52 -13.42
N VAL A 206 -9.09 1.83 -13.55
CA VAL A 206 -9.85 2.80 -12.75
C VAL A 206 -11.31 2.79 -13.18
N GLU A 207 -11.56 2.76 -14.49
CA GLU A 207 -12.92 2.77 -15.06
C GLU A 207 -13.69 1.52 -14.66
N SER A 208 -13.08 0.33 -14.66
CA SER A 208 -13.75 -0.91 -14.22
C SER A 208 -14.15 -0.88 -12.74
N ILE A 209 -13.31 -0.30 -11.87
CA ILE A 209 -13.66 -0.10 -10.45
C ILE A 209 -14.80 0.91 -10.31
N LYS A 210 -14.76 2.03 -11.05
CA LYS A 210 -15.83 3.03 -11.03
C LYS A 210 -17.17 2.45 -11.49
N GLU A 211 -17.16 1.61 -12.51
CA GLU A 211 -18.36 0.92 -13.00
C GLU A 211 -18.97 0.05 -11.90
N GLN A 212 -18.18 -0.81 -11.28
CA GLN A 212 -18.65 -1.66 -10.17
C GLN A 212 -19.16 -0.85 -8.96
N ILE A 213 -18.46 0.23 -8.59
CA ILE A 213 -18.89 1.12 -7.50
C ILE A 213 -20.24 1.79 -7.84
N SER A 214 -20.45 2.18 -9.10
CA SER A 214 -21.69 2.83 -9.53
C SER A 214 -22.92 1.93 -9.38
N GLU A 215 -22.76 0.62 -9.53
CA GLU A 215 -23.83 -0.37 -9.32
C GLU A 215 -24.29 -0.46 -7.86
N LEU A 216 -23.40 -0.10 -6.92
CA LEU A 216 -23.69 -0.13 -5.47
C LEU A 216 -24.32 1.17 -4.92
N ASN A 217 -24.62 2.15 -5.78
CA ASN A 217 -25.19 3.44 -5.40
C ASN A 217 -24.40 4.21 -4.34
N ILE A 218 -23.07 4.11 -4.37
CA ILE A 218 -22.14 4.93 -3.60
C ILE A 218 -21.28 5.77 -4.54
N ASN A 219 -20.72 6.85 -4.02
CA ASN A 219 -19.89 7.76 -4.82
C ASN A 219 -18.66 8.22 -4.02
N PRO A 220 -17.75 7.30 -3.62
CA PRO A 220 -16.50 7.67 -2.99
C PRO A 220 -15.56 8.33 -4.01
N ALA A 221 -14.68 9.21 -3.54
CA ALA A 221 -13.62 9.71 -4.39
C ALA A 221 -12.58 8.60 -4.67
N ILE A 222 -12.24 8.41 -5.92
CA ILE A 222 -11.31 7.36 -6.37
C ILE A 222 -9.88 7.88 -6.38
N ILE A 223 -9.03 7.26 -5.56
CA ILE A 223 -7.61 7.58 -5.42
C ILE A 223 -6.79 6.48 -6.10
N SER A 224 -6.18 6.77 -7.23
CA SER A 224 -5.32 5.81 -7.91
C SER A 224 -3.92 5.80 -7.32
N LYS A 225 -3.46 4.62 -6.90
CA LYS A 225 -2.09 4.43 -6.37
C LYS A 225 -1.13 4.21 -7.53
N ILE A 226 -0.18 5.12 -7.66
CA ILE A 226 0.89 5.03 -8.66
C ILE A 226 2.09 4.39 -7.99
N GLU A 227 2.27 3.11 -8.26
CA GLU A 227 3.25 2.25 -7.61
C GLU A 227 3.89 1.24 -8.56
N THR A 228 3.47 1.20 -9.82
CA THR A 228 4.00 0.29 -10.84
C THR A 228 4.70 1.06 -11.96
N ALA A 229 5.68 0.47 -12.62
CA ALA A 229 6.35 1.07 -13.77
C ALA A 229 5.36 1.42 -14.89
N GLU A 230 4.34 0.56 -15.11
CA GLU A 230 3.27 0.84 -16.08
C GLU A 230 2.40 2.02 -15.66
N GLY A 231 2.00 2.08 -14.37
CA GLY A 231 1.23 3.21 -13.83
C GLY A 231 1.97 4.55 -14.00
N ILE A 232 3.29 4.54 -13.82
CA ILE A 232 4.14 5.72 -14.06
C ILE A 232 4.14 6.11 -15.55
N ARG A 233 4.21 5.14 -16.45
CA ARG A 233 4.16 5.39 -17.91
C ARG A 233 2.80 5.91 -18.35
N GLN A 234 1.72 5.33 -17.85
CA GLN A 234 0.33 5.64 -18.16
C GLN A 234 -0.27 6.75 -17.29
N PHE A 235 0.56 7.41 -16.48
CA PHE A 235 0.10 8.34 -15.46
C PHE A 235 -0.90 9.38 -15.96
N LYS A 236 -0.66 9.95 -17.16
CA LYS A 236 -1.53 11.00 -17.71
C LYS A 236 -2.95 10.51 -17.96
N SER A 237 -3.12 9.30 -18.50
CA SER A 237 -4.44 8.70 -18.74
C SER A 237 -5.11 8.28 -17.43
N ILE A 238 -4.36 7.74 -16.49
CA ILE A 238 -4.85 7.39 -15.14
C ILE A 238 -5.33 8.63 -14.41
N LEU A 239 -4.50 9.69 -14.40
CA LEU A 239 -4.85 10.97 -13.75
C LEU A 239 -6.15 11.55 -14.32
N ALA A 240 -6.40 11.43 -15.62
CA ALA A 240 -7.60 11.97 -16.25
C ALA A 240 -8.88 11.37 -15.68
N VAL A 241 -8.89 10.07 -15.37
CA VAL A 241 -10.07 9.33 -14.89
C VAL A 241 -10.13 9.17 -13.37
N SER A 242 -9.08 9.52 -12.62
CA SER A 242 -9.03 9.47 -11.15
C SER A 242 -9.55 10.75 -10.52
N ASP A 243 -10.03 10.68 -9.28
CA ASP A 243 -10.43 11.86 -8.50
C ASP A 243 -9.25 12.41 -7.67
N GLY A 244 -8.28 11.58 -7.38
CA GLY A 244 -7.00 11.92 -6.75
C GLY A 244 -5.94 10.86 -7.00
N ILE A 245 -4.71 11.14 -6.57
CA ILE A 245 -3.55 10.27 -6.77
C ILE A 245 -2.86 9.98 -5.43
N MET A 246 -2.36 8.75 -5.28
CA MET A 246 -1.44 8.41 -4.21
C MET A 246 -0.10 7.98 -4.80
N VAL A 247 0.96 8.66 -4.42
CA VAL A 247 2.35 8.28 -4.73
C VAL A 247 2.79 7.26 -3.68
N ALA A 248 2.69 5.97 -4.02
CA ALA A 248 2.98 4.87 -3.11
C ALA A 248 4.44 4.41 -3.27
N ARG A 249 5.34 5.09 -2.53
CA ARG A 249 6.79 5.02 -2.74
C ARG A 249 7.40 3.67 -2.41
N GLY A 250 6.85 2.92 -1.45
CA GLY A 250 7.35 1.61 -1.06
C GLY A 250 7.30 0.62 -2.22
N ASP A 251 6.13 0.38 -2.79
CA ASP A 251 5.95 -0.49 -3.94
C ASP A 251 6.64 0.08 -5.21
N MET A 252 6.60 1.41 -5.38
CA MET A 252 7.29 2.07 -6.50
C MET A 252 8.79 1.79 -6.49
N GLY A 253 9.44 1.80 -5.32
CA GLY A 253 10.88 1.54 -5.19
C GLY A 253 11.29 0.10 -5.50
N VAL A 254 10.33 -0.82 -5.61
CA VAL A 254 10.56 -2.20 -6.09
C VAL A 254 10.45 -2.28 -7.62
N GLU A 255 9.74 -1.35 -8.24
CA GLU A 255 9.45 -1.32 -9.67
C GLU A 255 10.43 -0.46 -10.48
N VAL A 256 11.04 0.53 -9.85
CA VAL A 256 12.00 1.45 -10.47
C VAL A 256 13.24 1.60 -9.59
N ASP A 257 14.31 2.19 -10.14
CA ASP A 257 15.50 2.51 -9.33
C ASP A 257 15.13 3.45 -8.17
N LEU A 258 15.57 3.12 -6.96
CA LEU A 258 15.32 3.93 -5.76
C LEU A 258 15.78 5.39 -5.94
N ALA A 259 16.84 5.64 -6.70
CA ALA A 259 17.33 6.98 -7.00
C ALA A 259 16.35 7.79 -7.87
N GLU A 260 15.46 7.14 -8.62
CA GLU A 260 14.46 7.80 -9.47
C GLU A 260 13.18 8.18 -8.69
N VAL A 261 12.89 7.50 -7.57
CA VAL A 261 11.65 7.68 -6.80
C VAL A 261 11.40 9.14 -6.42
N PRO A 262 12.36 9.93 -5.90
CA PRO A 262 12.12 11.34 -5.56
C PRO A 262 11.78 12.20 -6.78
N THR A 263 12.41 11.94 -7.92
CA THR A 263 12.13 12.65 -9.18
C THR A 263 10.75 12.32 -9.72
N ILE A 264 10.37 11.03 -9.67
CA ILE A 264 9.05 10.57 -10.07
C ILE A 264 7.98 11.19 -9.16
N GLN A 265 8.15 11.14 -7.84
CA GLN A 265 7.26 11.77 -6.86
C GLN A 265 6.99 13.24 -7.21
N LYS A 266 8.04 14.01 -7.38
CA LYS A 266 7.94 15.44 -7.70
C LYS A 266 7.18 15.69 -9.00
N ARG A 267 7.41 14.87 -10.02
CA ARG A 267 6.70 14.94 -11.30
C ARG A 267 5.22 14.61 -11.17
N LEU A 268 4.87 13.57 -10.39
CA LEU A 268 3.49 13.15 -10.15
C LEU A 268 2.72 14.22 -9.36
N ILE A 269 3.30 14.75 -8.28
CA ILE A 269 2.71 15.82 -7.48
C ILE A 269 2.43 17.04 -8.36
N ARG A 270 3.44 17.51 -9.11
CA ARG A 270 3.28 18.69 -9.99
C ARG A 270 2.17 18.48 -11.03
N ALA A 271 2.11 17.32 -11.65
CA ALA A 271 1.10 17.04 -12.68
C ALA A 271 -0.32 16.94 -12.08
N SER A 272 -0.46 16.37 -10.87
CA SER A 272 -1.74 16.33 -10.15
C SER A 272 -2.21 17.75 -9.81
N ASN A 273 -1.32 18.60 -9.29
CA ASN A 273 -1.63 20.00 -8.98
C ASN A 273 -2.07 20.80 -10.21
N ILE A 274 -1.39 20.62 -11.35
CA ILE A 274 -1.79 21.25 -12.62
C ILE A 274 -3.19 20.79 -13.05
N ALA A 275 -3.52 19.52 -12.82
CA ALA A 275 -4.83 18.96 -13.12
C ALA A 275 -5.92 19.33 -12.08
N GLY A 276 -5.56 20.03 -11.00
CA GLY A 276 -6.49 20.37 -9.90
C GLY A 276 -6.98 19.14 -9.11
N LYS A 277 -6.17 18.07 -9.06
CA LYS A 277 -6.52 16.82 -8.37
C LYS A 277 -5.64 16.62 -7.13
N PRO A 278 -6.22 16.23 -5.98
CA PRO A 278 -5.46 16.02 -4.76
C PRO A 278 -4.44 14.91 -4.92
N VAL A 279 -3.29 15.08 -4.26
CA VAL A 279 -2.21 14.11 -4.27
C VAL A 279 -1.73 13.80 -2.86
N ILE A 280 -1.63 12.50 -2.57
CA ILE A 280 -1.17 11.95 -1.28
C ILE A 280 0.23 11.39 -1.49
N THR A 281 1.20 11.79 -0.66
CA THR A 281 2.51 11.13 -0.59
C THR A 281 2.47 10.06 0.50
N ALA A 282 2.77 8.82 0.13
CA ALA A 282 2.52 7.67 0.96
C ALA A 282 3.74 6.75 1.08
N THR A 283 3.76 5.96 2.14
CA THR A 283 4.74 4.94 2.53
C THR A 283 6.13 5.50 2.85
N GLN A 284 6.89 4.78 3.67
CA GLN A 284 8.24 5.15 4.12
C GLN A 284 8.31 6.56 4.73
N MET A 285 7.22 7.03 5.36
CA MET A 285 7.16 8.27 6.09
C MET A 285 7.38 8.04 7.58
N LEU A 286 8.44 8.64 8.16
CA LEU A 286 8.79 8.53 9.59
C LEU A 286 8.95 7.06 10.03
N GLU A 287 9.53 6.22 9.21
CA GLU A 287 9.54 4.77 9.40
C GLU A 287 10.42 4.36 10.58
N SER A 288 11.49 5.11 10.89
CA SER A 288 12.31 4.89 12.08
C SER A 288 11.49 5.01 13.38
N MET A 289 10.38 5.75 13.36
CA MET A 289 9.48 5.91 14.51
C MET A 289 8.68 4.66 14.85
N ILE A 290 8.83 3.55 14.12
CA ILE A 290 8.38 2.22 14.55
C ILE A 290 9.13 1.81 15.83
N GLU A 291 10.43 2.14 15.93
CA GLU A 291 11.31 1.69 17.00
C GLU A 291 11.77 2.83 17.91
N VAL A 292 11.77 4.07 17.42
CA VAL A 292 12.29 5.23 18.16
C VAL A 292 11.28 6.38 18.19
N PRO A 293 11.18 7.15 19.30
CA PRO A 293 10.14 8.17 19.46
C PRO A 293 10.34 9.43 18.61
N ASN A 294 11.52 9.60 18.01
CA ASN A 294 11.84 10.78 17.21
C ASN A 294 12.30 10.38 15.80
N PRO A 295 11.84 11.09 14.76
CA PRO A 295 12.28 10.83 13.40
C PRO A 295 13.74 11.26 13.19
N THR A 296 14.37 10.69 12.20
CA THR A 296 15.67 11.15 11.70
C THR A 296 15.52 12.51 11.00
N ARG A 297 16.63 13.27 10.84
CA ARG A 297 16.61 14.51 10.06
C ARG A 297 16.23 14.27 8.59
N ALA A 298 16.63 13.13 8.03
CA ALA A 298 16.28 12.75 6.66
C ALA A 298 14.77 12.57 6.49
N GLU A 299 14.12 11.90 7.44
CA GLU A 299 12.67 11.69 7.43
C GLU A 299 11.90 13.00 7.63
N ALA A 300 12.34 13.86 8.54
CA ALA A 300 11.73 15.19 8.72
C ALA A 300 11.87 16.03 7.42
N SER A 301 13.03 15.94 6.74
CA SER A 301 13.25 16.59 5.46
C SER A 301 12.40 16.00 4.34
N ASP A 302 12.18 14.69 4.34
CA ASP A 302 11.32 13.99 3.38
C ASP A 302 9.86 14.45 3.47
N VAL A 303 9.30 14.50 4.67
CA VAL A 303 7.94 15.02 4.91
C VAL A 303 7.84 16.47 4.45
N ALA A 304 8.81 17.31 4.86
CA ALA A 304 8.83 18.72 4.47
C ALA A 304 8.92 18.88 2.93
N THR A 305 9.73 18.07 2.27
CA THR A 305 9.88 18.08 0.81
C THR A 305 8.58 17.74 0.11
N ALA A 306 7.87 16.68 0.57
CA ALA A 306 6.56 16.33 0.01
C ALA A 306 5.55 17.50 0.13
N VAL A 307 5.53 18.18 1.27
CA VAL A 307 4.66 19.34 1.51
C VAL A 307 5.07 20.53 0.62
N TYR A 308 6.37 20.83 0.52
CA TYR A 308 6.86 21.92 -0.33
C TYR A 308 6.67 21.67 -1.82
N ASP A 309 6.70 20.40 -2.24
CA ASP A 309 6.40 20.01 -3.61
C ASP A 309 4.90 20.17 -3.94
N GLY A 310 4.05 20.36 -2.93
CA GLY A 310 2.63 20.61 -3.08
C GLY A 310 1.73 19.38 -2.86
N ALA A 311 2.17 18.39 -2.06
CA ALA A 311 1.29 17.30 -1.65
C ALA A 311 0.14 17.85 -0.78
N ASP A 312 -1.09 17.45 -1.09
CA ASP A 312 -2.29 17.83 -0.33
C ASP A 312 -2.40 17.03 0.97
N ALA A 313 -1.86 15.82 0.97
CA ALA A 313 -1.80 14.97 2.14
C ALA A 313 -0.50 14.16 2.21
N VAL A 314 -0.12 13.81 3.43
CA VAL A 314 0.92 12.83 3.75
C VAL A 314 0.29 11.65 4.49
N MET A 315 0.84 10.45 4.28
CA MET A 315 0.29 9.24 4.88
C MET A 315 1.28 8.58 5.83
N LEU A 316 0.83 8.33 7.06
CA LEU A 316 1.53 7.56 8.07
C LEU A 316 0.99 6.12 8.06
N SER A 317 1.87 5.14 8.07
CA SER A 317 1.51 3.71 8.00
C SER A 317 2.26 2.90 9.04
N ALA A 318 3.44 2.40 8.74
CA ALA A 318 4.17 1.45 9.57
C ALA A 318 4.43 1.98 10.99
N CYS A 319 4.78 3.26 11.13
CA CYS A 319 4.97 3.91 12.43
C CYS A 319 3.70 3.96 13.31
N LEU A 320 2.52 3.70 12.76
CA LEU A 320 1.26 3.60 13.51
C LEU A 320 0.78 2.16 13.69
N LEU A 321 1.31 1.21 12.90
CA LEU A 321 0.90 -0.19 12.90
C LEU A 321 1.69 -1.03 13.92
N TYR A 322 2.94 -0.65 14.17
CA TYR A 322 3.92 -1.44 14.91
C TYR A 322 4.63 -0.60 15.99
N THR A 323 3.91 0.24 16.72
CA THR A 323 4.53 0.89 17.89
C THR A 323 4.99 -0.20 18.85
N SER A 324 6.29 -0.28 19.12
CA SER A 324 6.82 -1.13 20.19
C SER A 324 6.29 -0.63 21.53
N ASP A 325 6.12 -1.52 22.51
CA ASP A 325 5.70 -1.21 23.91
C ASP A 325 6.65 -0.23 24.65
N ALA A 326 7.70 0.25 23.96
CA ALA A 326 8.66 1.23 24.50
C ALA A 326 8.05 2.61 24.84
N ALA A 327 6.79 2.87 24.48
CA ALA A 327 6.08 4.09 24.87
C ALA A 327 5.37 3.99 26.22
N ASP A 328 5.17 2.78 26.77
CA ASP A 328 4.46 2.58 28.05
C ASP A 328 5.37 2.66 29.29
N ASP A 329 6.70 2.60 29.12
CA ASP A 329 7.65 2.65 30.24
C ASP A 329 8.16 4.06 30.60
N SER A 330 7.56 5.14 30.04
CA SER A 330 7.99 6.52 30.27
C SER A 330 6.89 7.46 30.76
N LEU A 331 6.00 6.95 31.62
CA LEU A 331 5.09 7.81 32.42
C LEU A 331 5.36 7.65 33.92
#